data_0e1677591ee08c6a85b6789354ee21e4
#
_entry.id   0e1677591ee08c6a85b6789354ee21e4
#
_cell.length_a   1.000
_cell.length_b   1.000
_cell.length_c   1.000
_cell.angle_alpha   90.00
_cell.angle_beta   90.00
_cell.angle_gamma   90.00
#
_symmetry.space_group_name_H-M   'P 1'
#
loop_
_entity.id
_entity.type
_entity.pdbx_description
1 polymer ?
#
loop_
_entity_poly.entity_id
_entity_poly.type
_entity_poly.pdbx_seq_one_letter_code
_entity_poly.pdbx_strand_id
1 'polypeptide(L)'
;PQDGREGAFYVGDSNGYQLADEINQLGIELMIDYEHQTLFIAENGKGNPAAGWIVRAEYISGEGLFADVRWTSKAVAEIKDGIYRYISPLFLADASGTVIKVLNAALTNRPALHNLAEAVAMSAQFSHFLEPNEDKTKMKELLIKLFGLSAQATDDEITTKLTALSAAKGDSQV
;
A
#
# COMPACT_ATOMS: atom_id res chain seq x y z
N PRO A 1 3.80 -12.19 -19.21
CA PRO A 1 2.57 -11.47 -19.53
C PRO A 1 1.58 -12.40 -20.19
N GLN A 2 0.29 -12.26 -19.95
CA GLN A 2 -0.75 -13.07 -20.59
C GLN A 2 -0.88 -12.81 -22.10
N ASP A 3 -0.31 -11.71 -22.60
CA ASP A 3 -0.23 -11.37 -24.02
C ASP A 3 0.97 -12.02 -24.74
N GLY A 4 1.74 -12.86 -24.06
CA GLY A 4 2.87 -13.59 -24.61
C GLY A 4 4.11 -12.73 -24.91
N ARG A 5 4.12 -11.45 -24.52
CA ARG A 5 5.31 -10.61 -24.69
C ARG A 5 6.39 -11.04 -23.72
N GLU A 6 7.55 -11.41 -24.24
CA GLU A 6 8.78 -11.56 -23.48
C GLU A 6 9.50 -10.20 -23.45
N GLY A 7 9.82 -9.71 -22.25
CA GLY A 7 10.53 -8.45 -22.12
C GLY A 7 10.55 -7.92 -20.69
N ALA A 8 11.35 -6.90 -20.50
CA ALA A 8 11.38 -6.17 -19.24
C ALA A 8 10.26 -5.13 -19.22
N PHE A 9 9.63 -4.96 -18.05
CA PHE A 9 8.70 -3.89 -17.79
C PHE A 9 9.35 -2.88 -16.85
N TYR A 10 9.05 -1.60 -17.06
CA TYR A 10 9.74 -0.51 -16.39
C TYR A 10 8.77 0.37 -15.61
N VAL A 11 9.11 0.59 -14.34
CA VAL A 11 8.58 1.68 -13.52
C VAL A 11 9.80 2.46 -13.02
N GLY A 12 9.88 3.74 -13.35
CA GLY A 12 10.99 4.60 -12.99
C GLY A 12 10.51 6.01 -12.66
N ASP A 13 11.44 6.94 -12.42
CA ASP A 13 11.10 8.31 -12.01
C ASP A 13 10.20 9.05 -13.02
N SER A 14 10.26 8.65 -14.30
CA SER A 14 9.45 9.27 -15.35
C SER A 14 7.95 8.97 -15.25
N ASN A 15 7.56 7.85 -14.63
CA ASN A 15 6.16 7.41 -14.57
C ASN A 15 5.74 6.92 -13.18
N GLY A 16 6.68 6.59 -12.30
CA GLY A 16 6.37 5.98 -11.00
C GLY A 16 5.56 6.89 -10.08
N TYR A 17 5.91 8.18 -10.00
CA TYR A 17 5.14 9.16 -9.22
C TYR A 17 3.71 9.31 -9.75
N GLN A 18 3.55 9.37 -11.08
CA GLN A 18 2.23 9.48 -11.71
C GLN A 18 1.38 8.23 -11.42
N LEU A 19 1.96 7.02 -11.51
CA LEU A 19 1.26 5.78 -11.19
C LEU A 19 0.77 5.75 -9.74
N ALA A 20 1.61 6.18 -8.78
CA ALA A 20 1.22 6.29 -7.39
C ALA A 20 0.08 7.29 -7.18
N ASP A 21 0.17 8.47 -7.79
CA ASP A 21 -0.86 9.50 -7.72
C ASP A 21 -2.17 9.02 -8.34
N GLU A 22 -2.13 8.35 -9.50
CA GLU A 22 -3.32 7.80 -10.15
C GLU A 22 -4.03 6.77 -9.25
N ILE A 23 -3.28 5.86 -8.61
CA ILE A 23 -3.85 4.90 -7.67
C ILE A 23 -4.52 5.62 -6.49
N ASN A 24 -3.87 6.61 -5.91
CA ASN A 24 -4.37 7.35 -4.75
C ASN A 24 -5.60 8.22 -5.08
N GLN A 25 -5.78 8.61 -6.34
CA GLN A 25 -6.88 9.47 -6.81
C GLN A 25 -8.08 8.70 -7.36
N LEU A 26 -8.04 7.38 -7.43
CA LEU A 26 -9.12 6.56 -8.01
C LEU A 26 -10.47 6.70 -7.29
N GLY A 27 -10.51 7.18 -6.05
CA GLY A 27 -11.72 7.26 -5.23
C GLY A 27 -12.28 5.91 -4.76
N ILE A 28 -11.68 4.81 -5.21
CA ILE A 28 -11.92 3.44 -4.76
C ILE A 28 -10.60 2.73 -4.54
N GLU A 29 -10.53 1.84 -3.58
CA GLU A 29 -9.34 1.04 -3.33
C GLU A 29 -9.20 -0.05 -4.41
N LEU A 30 -7.97 -0.26 -4.90
CA LEU A 30 -7.70 -1.35 -5.83
C LEU A 30 -7.71 -2.70 -5.11
N MET A 31 -8.50 -3.63 -5.64
CA MET A 31 -8.60 -4.98 -5.09
C MET A 31 -7.34 -5.78 -5.36
N ILE A 32 -6.92 -6.57 -4.36
CA ILE A 32 -6.02 -7.70 -4.53
C ILE A 32 -6.88 -8.95 -4.49
N ASP A 33 -6.92 -9.68 -5.60
CA ASP A 33 -7.64 -10.96 -5.69
C ASP A 33 -6.72 -12.16 -5.42
N TYR A 34 -7.25 -13.37 -5.59
CA TYR A 34 -6.46 -14.61 -5.58
C TYR A 34 -6.23 -15.08 -7.02
N GLU A 35 -4.98 -15.40 -7.35
CA GLU A 35 -4.57 -16.04 -8.61
C GLU A 35 -5.07 -15.31 -9.87
N HIS A 36 -5.19 -13.98 -9.83
CA HIS A 36 -5.75 -13.17 -10.92
C HIS A 36 -7.16 -13.59 -11.34
N GLN A 37 -7.98 -14.02 -10.39
CA GLN A 37 -9.34 -14.49 -10.65
C GLN A 37 -10.19 -13.45 -11.38
N THR A 38 -9.92 -12.16 -11.19
CA THR A 38 -10.56 -11.06 -11.95
C THR A 38 -10.55 -11.30 -13.47
N LEU A 39 -9.49 -11.90 -14.00
CA LEU A 39 -9.35 -12.17 -15.43
C LEU A 39 -10.21 -13.34 -15.93
N PHE A 40 -10.61 -14.24 -15.04
CA PHE A 40 -11.23 -15.52 -15.37
C PHE A 40 -12.69 -15.65 -14.94
N ILE A 41 -13.25 -14.64 -14.27
CA ILE A 41 -14.64 -14.69 -13.77
C ILE A 41 -15.63 -15.02 -14.88
N ALA A 42 -15.51 -14.36 -16.02
CA ALA A 42 -16.43 -14.53 -17.15
C ALA A 42 -16.37 -15.95 -17.76
N GLU A 43 -15.22 -16.60 -17.65
CA GLU A 43 -14.98 -17.91 -18.25
C GLU A 43 -15.34 -19.05 -17.32
N ASN A 44 -15.02 -18.93 -16.03
CA ASN A 44 -15.12 -20.04 -15.08
C ASN A 44 -16.31 -19.94 -14.11
N GLY A 45 -16.99 -18.79 -14.07
CA GLY A 45 -18.18 -18.55 -13.20
C GLY A 45 -17.89 -18.63 -11.69
N LYS A 46 -16.61 -18.68 -11.28
CA LYS A 46 -16.23 -18.70 -9.86
C LYS A 46 -16.34 -17.29 -9.29
N GLY A 47 -16.63 -17.20 -7.98
CA GLY A 47 -16.58 -15.92 -7.29
C GLY A 47 -15.17 -15.31 -7.30
N ASN A 48 -15.08 -14.01 -7.07
CA ASN A 48 -13.82 -13.28 -6.95
C ASN A 48 -13.67 -12.65 -5.55
N PRO A 49 -13.36 -13.44 -4.53
CA PRO A 49 -13.15 -12.91 -3.20
C PRO A 49 -11.86 -12.08 -3.17
N ALA A 50 -11.92 -10.92 -2.47
CA ALA A 50 -10.72 -10.14 -2.23
C ALA A 50 -9.81 -10.83 -1.22
N ALA A 51 -8.51 -10.82 -1.49
CA ALA A 51 -7.46 -11.11 -0.53
C ALA A 51 -7.13 -9.85 0.30
N GLY A 52 -7.17 -8.68 -0.33
CA GLY A 52 -6.89 -7.40 0.28
C GLY A 52 -7.23 -6.23 -0.62
N TRP A 53 -6.89 -5.03 -0.14
CA TRP A 53 -7.15 -3.78 -0.81
C TRP A 53 -5.94 -2.86 -0.72
N ILE A 54 -5.51 -2.28 -1.83
CA ILE A 54 -4.49 -1.25 -1.86
C ILE A 54 -5.15 0.05 -1.40
N VAL A 55 -4.72 0.55 -0.25
CA VAL A 55 -5.29 1.76 0.38
C VAL A 55 -4.48 3.00 0.05
N ARG A 56 -3.20 2.82 -0.30
CA ARG A 56 -2.29 3.89 -0.70
C ARG A 56 -1.17 3.31 -1.56
N ALA A 57 -0.66 4.10 -2.49
CA ALA A 57 0.55 3.78 -3.24
C ALA A 57 1.59 4.90 -3.08
N GLU A 58 2.88 4.54 -3.17
CA GLU A 58 4.00 5.46 -3.11
C GLU A 58 5.10 4.98 -4.05
N TYR A 59 5.68 5.90 -4.82
CA TYR A 59 6.87 5.61 -5.61
C TYR A 59 8.10 6.15 -4.90
N ILE A 60 9.11 5.30 -4.72
CA ILE A 60 10.40 5.66 -4.12
C ILE A 60 11.45 5.55 -5.21
N SER A 61 12.11 6.69 -5.53
CA SER A 61 13.13 6.74 -6.58
C SER A 61 14.26 5.75 -6.31
N GLY A 62 14.58 4.95 -7.32
CA GLY A 62 15.59 3.90 -7.23
C GLY A 62 15.15 2.61 -6.53
N GLU A 63 13.99 2.59 -5.87
CA GLU A 63 13.46 1.41 -5.17
C GLU A 63 12.23 0.82 -5.88
N GLY A 64 11.29 1.66 -6.35
CA GLY A 64 10.13 1.22 -7.09
C GLY A 64 8.80 1.72 -6.57
N LEU A 65 7.71 1.08 -7.04
CA LEU A 65 6.34 1.37 -6.63
C LEU A 65 5.93 0.45 -5.47
N PHE A 66 5.56 1.07 -4.36
CA PHE A 66 5.12 0.40 -3.13
C PHE A 66 3.63 0.66 -2.88
N ALA A 67 3.00 -0.22 -2.10
CA ALA A 67 1.61 -0.08 -1.75
C ALA A 67 1.34 -0.50 -0.30
N ASP A 68 0.54 0.30 0.41
CA ASP A 68 -0.05 -0.07 1.68
C ASP A 68 -1.27 -0.95 1.41
N VAL A 69 -1.32 -2.12 2.02
CA VAL A 69 -2.38 -3.10 1.77
C VAL A 69 -3.14 -3.42 3.06
N ARG A 70 -4.46 -3.27 3.00
CA ARG A 70 -5.36 -3.80 4.02
C ARG A 70 -5.79 -5.21 3.64
N TRP A 71 -5.13 -6.21 4.24
CA TRP A 71 -5.43 -7.62 4.02
C TRP A 71 -6.72 -8.05 4.71
N THR A 72 -7.45 -9.00 4.12
CA THR A 72 -8.51 -9.73 4.82
C THR A 72 -7.91 -10.66 5.87
N SER A 73 -8.69 -10.99 6.92
CA SER A 73 -8.23 -11.93 7.96
C SER A 73 -7.82 -13.29 7.40
N LYS A 74 -8.50 -13.75 6.35
CA LYS A 74 -8.16 -14.98 5.64
C LYS A 74 -6.78 -14.88 4.99
N ALA A 75 -6.54 -13.82 4.22
CA ALA A 75 -5.26 -13.61 3.54
C ALA A 75 -4.10 -13.47 4.54
N VAL A 76 -4.32 -12.77 5.67
CA VAL A 76 -3.30 -12.69 6.74
C VAL A 76 -2.91 -14.07 7.24
N ALA A 77 -3.87 -14.96 7.51
CA ALA A 77 -3.59 -16.33 7.94
C ALA A 77 -2.83 -17.11 6.86
N GLU A 78 -3.29 -17.05 5.62
CA GLU A 78 -2.70 -17.76 4.49
C GLU A 78 -1.26 -17.30 4.17
N ILE A 79 -0.98 -15.99 4.29
CA ILE A 79 0.37 -15.44 4.13
C ILE A 79 1.27 -15.91 5.29
N LYS A 80 0.81 -15.84 6.53
CA LYS A 80 1.58 -16.28 7.70
C LYS A 80 1.91 -17.77 7.66
N ASP A 81 0.97 -18.58 7.19
CA ASP A 81 1.14 -20.02 7.06
C ASP A 81 1.94 -20.42 5.79
N GLY A 82 2.32 -19.43 4.96
CA GLY A 82 3.07 -19.67 3.72
C GLY A 82 2.25 -20.35 2.63
N ILE A 83 0.92 -20.33 2.73
CA ILE A 83 0.01 -20.87 1.71
C ILE A 83 0.10 -20.03 0.44
N TYR A 84 0.18 -18.70 0.60
CA TYR A 84 0.47 -17.75 -0.47
C TYR A 84 1.72 -16.93 -0.14
N ARG A 85 2.52 -16.62 -1.17
CA ARG A 85 3.83 -15.97 -0.98
C ARG A 85 4.05 -14.69 -1.75
N TYR A 86 3.43 -14.54 -2.94
CA TYR A 86 3.79 -13.47 -3.86
C TYR A 86 2.60 -12.59 -4.18
N ILE A 87 2.90 -11.32 -4.45
CA ILE A 87 1.96 -10.37 -5.02
C ILE A 87 2.34 -10.19 -6.48
N SER A 88 1.39 -10.41 -7.39
CA SER A 88 1.55 -10.23 -8.82
C SER A 88 0.70 -9.05 -9.29
N PRO A 89 1.29 -7.93 -9.73
CA PRO A 89 0.52 -6.81 -10.25
C PRO A 89 -0.06 -7.14 -11.64
N LEU A 90 -1.27 -6.65 -11.90
CA LEU A 90 -1.88 -6.58 -13.22
C LEU A 90 -1.82 -5.14 -13.70
N PHE A 91 -1.19 -4.90 -14.84
CA PHE A 91 -0.96 -3.56 -15.35
C PHE A 91 -1.04 -3.51 -16.87
N LEU A 92 -1.20 -2.31 -17.41
CA LEU A 92 -1.00 -2.00 -18.81
C LEU A 92 0.39 -1.42 -19.01
N ALA A 93 1.04 -1.81 -20.11
CA ALA A 93 2.31 -1.24 -20.54
C ALA A 93 2.23 -0.84 -22.01
N ASP A 94 3.00 0.16 -22.37
CA ASP A 94 3.16 0.57 -23.78
C ASP A 94 4.07 -0.39 -24.55
N ALA A 95 4.31 -0.07 -25.83
CA ALA A 95 5.14 -0.89 -26.72
C ALA A 95 6.62 -0.95 -26.28
N SER A 96 7.09 0.00 -25.49
CA SER A 96 8.45 0.02 -24.93
C SER A 96 8.59 -0.81 -23.66
N GLY A 97 7.48 -1.28 -23.08
CA GLY A 97 7.42 -1.97 -21.79
C GLY A 97 7.25 -1.02 -20.60
N THR A 98 7.07 0.28 -20.81
CA THR A 98 6.80 1.23 -19.74
C THR A 98 5.41 0.99 -19.18
N VAL A 99 5.28 0.78 -17.87
CA VAL A 99 3.99 0.62 -17.20
C VAL A 99 3.24 1.94 -17.23
N ILE A 100 2.04 1.94 -17.79
CA ILE A 100 1.20 3.14 -17.95
C ILE A 100 -0.01 3.15 -17.01
N LYS A 101 -0.40 2.01 -16.46
CA LYS A 101 -1.51 1.92 -15.52
C LYS A 101 -1.47 0.63 -14.72
N VAL A 102 -1.71 0.70 -13.41
CA VAL A 102 -1.97 -0.46 -12.56
C VAL A 102 -3.48 -0.70 -12.51
N LEU A 103 -3.91 -1.93 -12.78
CA LEU A 103 -5.33 -2.31 -12.81
C LEU A 103 -5.78 -2.94 -11.49
N ASN A 104 -5.04 -3.92 -11.00
CA ASN A 104 -5.19 -4.56 -9.69
C ASN A 104 -3.91 -5.35 -9.35
N ALA A 105 -3.96 -6.18 -8.31
CA ALA A 105 -2.94 -7.18 -8.05
C ALA A 105 -3.58 -8.51 -7.64
N ALA A 106 -2.79 -9.56 -7.58
CA ALA A 106 -3.22 -10.86 -7.06
C ALA A 106 -2.25 -11.40 -6.01
N LEU A 107 -2.79 -12.05 -5.01
CA LEU A 107 -2.05 -12.91 -4.10
C LEU A 107 -1.94 -14.28 -4.77
N THR A 108 -0.70 -14.75 -5.03
CA THR A 108 -0.45 -15.93 -5.88
C THR A 108 0.81 -16.68 -5.47
N ASN A 109 0.94 -17.91 -5.96
CA ASN A 109 2.18 -18.67 -5.89
C ASN A 109 2.94 -18.72 -7.22
N ARG A 110 2.38 -18.14 -8.28
CA ARG A 110 2.97 -18.11 -9.62
C ARG A 110 2.94 -16.68 -10.19
N PRO A 111 3.77 -15.77 -9.66
CA PRO A 111 3.81 -14.40 -10.18
C PRO A 111 4.33 -14.38 -11.61
N ALA A 112 3.75 -13.54 -12.45
CA ALA A 112 4.16 -13.38 -13.84
C ALA A 112 5.54 -12.69 -13.99
N LEU A 113 5.94 -11.90 -12.99
CA LEU A 113 7.23 -11.24 -12.93
C LEU A 113 8.18 -12.05 -12.03
N HIS A 114 9.44 -12.21 -12.47
CA HIS A 114 10.49 -12.78 -11.66
C HIS A 114 11.13 -11.69 -10.78
N ASN A 115 11.75 -12.09 -9.67
CA ASN A 115 12.40 -11.19 -8.69
C ASN A 115 11.46 -10.25 -7.91
N LEU A 116 10.18 -10.59 -7.80
CA LEU A 116 9.29 -9.91 -6.85
C LEU A 116 9.64 -10.31 -5.41
N ALA A 117 9.57 -9.34 -4.51
CA ALA A 117 9.67 -9.61 -3.08
C ALA A 117 8.53 -10.54 -2.64
N GLU A 118 8.84 -11.48 -1.74
CA GLU A 118 7.81 -12.34 -1.17
C GLU A 118 6.81 -11.52 -0.34
N ALA A 119 5.52 -11.81 -0.44
CA ALA A 119 4.47 -11.13 0.31
C ALA A 119 4.71 -11.20 1.84
N VAL A 120 5.26 -12.33 2.31
CA VAL A 120 5.63 -12.53 3.72
C VAL A 120 6.75 -11.60 4.15
N ALA A 121 7.77 -11.38 3.31
CA ALA A 121 8.85 -10.45 3.60
C ALA A 121 8.36 -9.00 3.64
N MET A 122 7.47 -8.62 2.74
CA MET A 122 6.86 -7.29 2.75
C MET A 122 5.92 -7.10 3.95
N SER A 123 5.10 -8.09 4.31
CA SER A 123 4.25 -8.00 5.51
C SER A 123 5.08 -7.95 6.80
N ALA A 124 6.25 -8.61 6.86
CA ALA A 124 7.15 -8.54 8.01
C ALA A 124 7.87 -7.19 8.10
N GLN A 125 8.24 -6.58 6.98
CA GLN A 125 8.80 -5.21 6.96
C GLN A 125 7.73 -4.16 7.29
N PHE A 126 6.50 -4.33 6.82
CA PHE A 126 5.39 -3.44 7.16
C PHE A 126 4.90 -3.63 8.61
N SER A 127 4.98 -4.84 9.19
CA SER A 127 4.71 -5.00 10.62
C SER A 127 5.73 -4.27 11.50
N HIS A 128 6.95 -4.06 11.01
CA HIS A 128 7.93 -3.21 11.70
C HIS A 128 7.57 -1.70 11.64
N PHE A 129 6.89 -1.26 10.59
CA PHE A 129 6.28 0.09 10.50
C PHE A 129 4.95 0.21 11.26
N LEU A 130 4.27 -0.92 11.53
CA LEU A 130 3.02 -0.99 12.29
C LEU A 130 3.22 -1.46 13.74
N GLU A 131 4.46 -1.70 14.19
CA GLU A 131 4.75 -1.89 15.61
C GLU A 131 4.38 -0.61 16.36
N PRO A 132 3.35 -0.66 17.22
CA PRO A 132 2.76 0.56 17.80
C PRO A 132 3.64 1.33 18.77
N ASN A 133 4.88 0.92 19.02
CA ASN A 133 5.61 1.37 20.20
C ASN A 133 6.74 2.37 19.96
N GLU A 134 7.45 2.35 18.81
CA GLU A 134 8.55 3.32 18.63
C GLU A 134 8.10 4.63 17.97
N ASP A 135 7.19 4.56 17.00
CA ASP A 135 6.71 5.76 16.32
C ASP A 135 5.77 6.59 17.19
N LYS A 136 4.94 5.95 18.02
CA LYS A 136 4.12 6.67 19.00
C LYS A 136 4.98 7.39 20.04
N THR A 137 6.07 6.81 20.47
CA THR A 137 6.98 7.43 21.42
C THR A 137 7.72 8.59 20.79
N LYS A 138 8.25 8.45 19.59
CA LYS A 138 8.91 9.53 18.83
C LYS A 138 7.93 10.64 18.46
N MET A 139 6.73 10.27 17.99
CA MET A 139 5.68 11.24 17.71
C MET A 139 5.25 11.99 18.96
N LYS A 140 5.07 11.29 20.08
CA LYS A 140 4.76 11.89 21.38
C LYS A 140 5.85 12.85 21.81
N GLU A 141 7.13 12.46 21.72
CA GLU A 141 8.26 13.34 22.04
C GLU A 141 8.34 14.58 21.15
N LEU A 142 8.05 14.44 19.85
CA LEU A 142 7.98 15.56 18.91
C LEU A 142 6.84 16.54 19.27
N LEU A 143 5.66 16.01 19.59
CA LEU A 143 4.51 16.81 19.98
C LEU A 143 4.75 17.52 21.33
N ILE A 144 5.37 16.84 22.29
CA ILE A 144 5.79 17.41 23.57
C ILE A 144 6.74 18.59 23.35
N LYS A 145 7.76 18.43 22.50
CA LYS A 145 8.71 19.50 22.15
C LYS A 145 8.03 20.65 21.40
N LEU A 146 7.18 20.32 20.43
CA LEU A 146 6.48 21.31 19.60
C LEU A 146 5.52 22.18 20.42
N PHE A 147 4.84 21.60 21.39
CA PHE A 147 3.87 22.30 22.25
C PHE A 147 4.46 22.83 23.56
N GLY A 148 5.76 22.62 23.81
CA GLY A 148 6.43 23.05 25.02
C GLY A 148 5.85 22.38 26.29
N LEU A 149 5.39 21.14 26.17
CA LEU A 149 4.82 20.38 27.29
C LEU A 149 5.92 19.70 28.12
N SER A 150 5.57 19.27 29.35
CA SER A 150 6.45 18.46 30.17
C SER A 150 6.79 17.13 29.46
N ALA A 151 8.01 16.61 29.67
CA ALA A 151 8.42 15.30 29.16
C ALA A 151 7.52 14.14 29.64
N GLN A 152 6.73 14.35 30.69
CA GLN A 152 5.78 13.39 31.25
C GLN A 152 4.32 13.68 30.83
N ALA A 153 4.11 14.55 29.84
CA ALA A 153 2.76 14.91 29.40
C ALA A 153 1.96 13.67 28.96
N THR A 154 0.70 13.64 29.39
CA THR A 154 -0.24 12.57 29.06
C THR A 154 -0.78 12.74 27.63
N ASP A 155 -1.33 11.67 27.06
CA ASP A 155 -1.95 11.72 25.74
C ASP A 155 -3.15 12.69 25.70
N ASP A 156 -3.85 12.85 26.83
CA ASP A 156 -4.96 13.79 26.96
C ASP A 156 -4.49 15.26 26.94
N GLU A 157 -3.36 15.59 27.53
CA GLU A 157 -2.78 16.93 27.48
C GLU A 157 -2.31 17.29 26.07
N ILE A 158 -1.73 16.35 25.34
CA ILE A 158 -1.33 16.50 23.94
C ILE A 158 -2.56 16.71 23.06
N THR A 159 -3.59 15.89 23.25
CA THR A 159 -4.85 15.96 22.48
C THR A 159 -5.57 17.29 22.72
N THR A 160 -5.60 17.77 23.96
CA THR A 160 -6.20 19.06 24.33
C THR A 160 -5.48 20.21 23.62
N LYS A 161 -4.15 20.20 23.54
CA LYS A 161 -3.36 21.21 22.80
C LYS A 161 -3.57 21.15 21.30
N LEU A 162 -3.67 19.95 20.72
CA LEU A 162 -3.99 19.76 19.31
C LEU A 162 -5.37 20.33 18.95
N THR A 163 -6.36 20.04 19.77
CA THR A 163 -7.74 20.52 19.58
C THR A 163 -7.83 22.05 19.71
N ALA A 164 -7.12 22.65 20.67
CA ALA A 164 -7.07 24.10 20.85
C ALA A 164 -6.40 24.81 19.64
N LEU A 165 -5.37 24.21 19.03
CA LEU A 165 -4.69 24.74 17.84
C LEU A 165 -5.57 24.64 16.58
N SER A 166 -6.34 23.55 16.44
CA SER A 166 -7.27 23.38 15.33
C SER A 166 -8.43 24.39 15.41
N ALA A 167 -8.92 24.68 16.61
CA ALA A 167 -9.95 25.68 16.85
C ALA A 167 -9.46 27.12 16.56
N ALA A 168 -8.21 27.45 16.93
CA ALA A 168 -7.61 28.76 16.67
C ALA A 168 -7.35 29.04 15.17
N LYS A 169 -7.25 28.01 14.33
CA LYS A 169 -7.16 28.15 12.86
C LYS A 169 -8.50 28.42 12.18
N GLY A 170 -9.61 28.12 12.83
CA GLY A 170 -10.96 28.36 12.31
C GLY A 170 -11.41 29.82 12.36
N ASP A 171 -10.79 30.64 13.20
CA ASP A 171 -11.20 32.07 13.43
C ASP A 171 -10.41 33.11 12.61
N SER A 172 -9.55 32.68 11.67
CA SER A 172 -8.72 33.59 10.86
C SER A 172 -9.19 33.72 9.40
N GLN A 173 -10.48 33.51 9.12
CA GLN A 173 -11.09 33.87 7.84
C GLN A 173 -12.39 34.66 8.09
N VAL A 174 -12.24 35.95 8.33
CA VAL A 174 -13.26 36.99 8.06
C VAL A 174 -12.58 38.13 7.30
#